data_2b409b0435d4156771bd54a380cc9972
#
_entry.id   2b409b0435d4156771bd54a380cc9972
#
_cell.length_a   1.000
_cell.length_b   1.000
_cell.length_c   1.000
_cell.angle_alpha   90.00
_cell.angle_beta   90.00
_cell.angle_gamma   90.00
#
_symmetry.space_group_name_H-M   'P 1'
#
loop_
_entity.id
_entity.type
_entity.pdbx_description
1 polymer ?
#
loop_
_entity_poly.entity_id
_entity_poly.type
_entity_poly.pdbx_seq_one_letter_code
_entity_poly.pdbx_strand_id
1 'polypeptide(L)'
;MTTDQLGPGASSKLPIHAKPDTVIKTKDGSIFDLVETYNRLLSEDQELSMPVAAIEALIELLSHMTTSTTMELLSIVNNQIDRLKSSVPNPIPPTAGAELFRRTLLKTLRQETDDGFGGAGGPTRLASSTKMSFEDMRQYLVRNSRGFAVQAKAARAAIADVGARYVTQGSTVLTTGGSRSVKKLLLRAAARRAKLHGHPDFRVIYVMDGSYDSEPAVTALREAGVEVATIEFAAMAHAMKLGRVDRVFVGAEAVCQRGGVMSRMGTYQLALLAKHLKKEFYVVTETHKFAMALPLDQIDLPRLGVKQKILDFKKGKVDETSSYFKSAESQWQADYTPPELVTAFITEQGTKTPASVLEFLLTIYAS
;
A
#
# COMPACT_ATOMS: atom_id res chain seq x y z
N MET A 1 9.80 40.87 -53.18
CA MET A 1 10.87 40.30 -52.38
C MET A 1 10.22 39.36 -51.36
N THR A 2 10.36 38.11 -51.64
CA THR A 2 9.81 36.93 -50.97
C THR A 2 10.54 36.65 -49.66
N THR A 3 9.80 36.50 -48.58
CA THR A 3 10.31 35.96 -47.33
C THR A 3 9.71 34.56 -47.09
N ASP A 4 10.59 33.59 -47.08
CA ASP A 4 10.34 32.18 -46.83
C ASP A 4 9.70 31.94 -45.44
N GLN A 5 8.63 31.17 -45.43
CA GLN A 5 8.08 30.54 -44.24
C GLN A 5 8.75 29.18 -44.02
N LEU A 6 9.55 29.06 -42.98
CA LEU A 6 10.01 27.78 -42.45
C LEU A 6 8.95 27.26 -41.45
N GLY A 7 8.28 26.18 -41.82
CA GLY A 7 7.35 25.47 -40.98
C GLY A 7 8.08 24.61 -39.91
N PRO A 8 7.48 24.38 -38.73
CA PRO A 8 8.10 23.56 -37.70
C PRO A 8 8.05 22.08 -38.07
N GLY A 9 9.23 21.43 -38.01
CA GLY A 9 9.42 20.04 -38.31
C GLY A 9 8.55 19.11 -37.46
N ALA A 10 7.83 18.24 -38.13
CA ALA A 10 7.10 17.13 -37.54
C ALA A 10 8.10 16.13 -36.94
N SER A 11 8.19 16.12 -35.62
CA SER A 11 8.85 15.04 -34.89
C SER A 11 8.02 13.77 -35.06
N SER A 12 8.47 12.87 -35.93
CA SER A 12 7.92 11.53 -36.09
C SER A 12 8.21 10.73 -34.80
N LYS A 13 7.22 10.65 -33.92
CA LYS A 13 7.21 9.63 -32.86
C LYS A 13 7.02 8.29 -33.55
N LEU A 14 8.11 7.50 -33.62
CA LEU A 14 8.05 6.09 -33.96
C LEU A 14 7.09 5.40 -32.99
N PRO A 15 6.15 4.59 -33.46
CA PRO A 15 5.32 3.80 -32.58
C PRO A 15 6.21 2.80 -31.85
N ILE A 16 6.24 2.90 -30.54
CA ILE A 16 6.80 1.85 -29.67
C ILE A 16 6.00 0.60 -30.03
N HIS A 17 6.64 -0.38 -30.65
CA HIS A 17 6.06 -1.68 -30.90
C HIS A 17 5.54 -2.26 -29.59
N ALA A 18 4.23 -2.20 -29.38
CA ALA A 18 3.56 -3.02 -28.39
C ALA A 18 3.87 -4.47 -28.75
N LYS A 19 4.66 -5.17 -27.94
CA LYS A 19 4.83 -6.60 -28.05
C LYS A 19 3.43 -7.23 -28.00
N PRO A 20 3.14 -8.23 -28.84
CA PRO A 20 1.83 -8.87 -28.82
C PRO A 20 1.55 -9.32 -27.37
N ASP A 21 0.39 -8.92 -26.83
CA ASP A 21 -0.08 -9.35 -25.52
C ASP A 21 -0.08 -10.87 -25.55
N THR A 22 0.79 -11.47 -24.75
CA THR A 22 0.80 -12.92 -24.60
C THR A 22 -0.51 -13.29 -23.90
N VAL A 23 -1.45 -13.82 -24.67
CA VAL A 23 -2.75 -14.26 -24.16
C VAL A 23 -2.54 -15.49 -23.30
N ILE A 24 -2.73 -15.32 -22.00
CA ILE A 24 -2.62 -16.43 -21.05
C ILE A 24 -4.01 -17.04 -20.89
N LYS A 25 -4.12 -18.35 -21.17
CA LYS A 25 -5.38 -19.07 -21.02
C LYS A 25 -5.43 -19.76 -19.66
N THR A 26 -6.57 -19.69 -19.03
CA THR A 26 -6.87 -20.47 -17.83
C THR A 26 -7.09 -21.95 -18.18
N LYS A 27 -7.17 -22.81 -17.18
CA LYS A 27 -7.37 -24.27 -17.39
C LYS A 27 -8.69 -24.61 -18.08
N ASP A 28 -9.69 -23.76 -17.98
CA ASP A 28 -10.98 -23.85 -18.64
C ASP A 28 -11.02 -23.23 -20.04
N GLY A 29 -9.88 -22.69 -20.52
CA GLY A 29 -9.72 -22.10 -21.85
C GLY A 29 -10.11 -20.63 -21.95
N SER A 30 -10.57 -19.99 -20.86
CA SER A 30 -10.81 -18.54 -20.80
C SER A 30 -9.49 -17.75 -20.79
N ILE A 31 -9.55 -16.45 -21.08
CA ILE A 31 -8.38 -15.56 -21.03
C ILE A 31 -8.18 -15.11 -19.57
N PHE A 32 -6.97 -15.31 -19.04
CA PHE A 32 -6.59 -14.79 -17.73
C PHE A 32 -6.37 -13.28 -17.80
N ASP A 33 -7.02 -12.52 -16.93
CA ASP A 33 -6.82 -11.08 -16.75
C ASP A 33 -6.35 -10.77 -15.32
N LEU A 34 -5.09 -10.29 -15.21
CA LEU A 34 -4.49 -9.95 -13.92
C LEU A 34 -5.24 -8.80 -13.22
N VAL A 35 -5.74 -7.82 -13.98
CA VAL A 35 -6.43 -6.65 -13.41
C VAL A 35 -7.79 -7.05 -12.87
N GLU A 36 -8.52 -7.88 -13.60
CA GLU A 36 -9.79 -8.43 -13.15
C GLU A 36 -9.60 -9.29 -11.90
N THR A 37 -8.61 -10.18 -11.90
CA THR A 37 -8.26 -11.00 -10.73
C THR A 37 -7.90 -10.16 -9.52
N TYR A 38 -7.09 -9.12 -9.70
CA TYR A 38 -6.73 -8.18 -8.63
C TYR A 38 -7.96 -7.49 -8.03
N ASN A 39 -8.85 -6.98 -8.86
CA ASN A 39 -10.08 -6.31 -8.42
C ASN A 39 -11.05 -7.30 -7.74
N ARG A 40 -11.17 -8.50 -8.27
CA ARG A 40 -11.97 -9.59 -7.67
C ARG A 40 -11.48 -9.92 -6.26
N LEU A 41 -10.18 -10.13 -6.08
CA LEU A 41 -9.58 -10.44 -4.77
C LEU A 41 -9.84 -9.32 -3.74
N LEU A 42 -9.74 -8.05 -4.15
CA LEU A 42 -10.05 -6.93 -3.26
C LEU A 42 -11.53 -6.83 -2.88
N SER A 43 -12.44 -7.25 -3.77
CA SER A 43 -13.89 -7.24 -3.51
C SER A 43 -14.34 -8.41 -2.64
N GLU A 44 -13.71 -9.58 -2.80
CA GLU A 44 -14.05 -10.81 -2.05
C GLU A 44 -13.53 -10.78 -0.60
N ASP A 45 -12.34 -10.23 -0.36
CA ASP A 45 -11.74 -10.15 0.98
C ASP A 45 -11.40 -8.70 1.35
N GLN A 46 -12.31 -8.06 2.08
CA GLN A 46 -12.11 -6.70 2.60
C GLN A 46 -10.91 -6.58 3.57
N GLU A 47 -10.41 -7.69 4.10
CA GLU A 47 -9.19 -7.72 4.92
C GLU A 47 -7.91 -7.75 4.07
N LEU A 48 -8.01 -7.95 2.75
CA LEU A 48 -6.86 -7.96 1.86
C LEU A 48 -6.36 -6.55 1.56
N SER A 49 -5.04 -6.32 1.64
CA SER A 49 -4.44 -5.04 1.26
C SER A 49 -4.05 -5.04 -0.22
N MET A 50 -4.03 -3.87 -0.85
CA MET A 50 -3.66 -3.72 -2.27
C MET A 50 -2.32 -4.40 -2.65
N PRO A 51 -1.22 -4.27 -1.85
CA PRO A 51 0.01 -5.00 -2.16
C PRO A 51 -0.17 -6.53 -2.11
N VAL A 52 -0.92 -7.05 -1.14
CA VAL A 52 -1.14 -8.49 -1.00
C VAL A 52 -2.03 -9.02 -2.11
N ALA A 53 -3.07 -8.28 -2.50
CA ALA A 53 -3.91 -8.62 -3.64
C ALA A 53 -3.10 -8.70 -4.94
N ALA A 54 -2.13 -7.79 -5.14
CA ALA A 54 -1.23 -7.84 -6.29
C ALA A 54 -0.33 -9.11 -6.27
N ILE A 55 0.19 -9.48 -5.09
CA ILE A 55 0.97 -10.72 -4.93
C ILE A 55 0.10 -11.93 -5.26
N GLU A 56 -1.10 -12.04 -4.69
CA GLU A 56 -1.99 -13.17 -4.91
C GLU A 56 -2.46 -13.28 -6.37
N ALA A 57 -2.76 -12.16 -7.02
CA ALA A 57 -3.09 -12.15 -8.44
C ALA A 57 -1.92 -12.63 -9.32
N LEU A 58 -0.67 -12.26 -8.98
CA LEU A 58 0.53 -12.74 -9.67
C LEU A 58 0.80 -14.24 -9.40
N ILE A 59 0.43 -14.75 -8.25
CA ILE A 59 0.50 -16.18 -7.95
C ILE A 59 -0.53 -16.95 -8.78
N GLU A 60 -1.75 -16.42 -8.89
CA GLU A 60 -2.79 -17.01 -9.71
C GLU A 60 -2.35 -17.01 -11.18
N LEU A 61 -1.75 -15.90 -11.67
CA LEU A 61 -1.11 -15.85 -12.98
C LEU A 61 -0.12 -17.00 -13.19
N LEU A 62 0.83 -17.21 -12.24
CA LEU A 62 1.80 -18.31 -12.34
C LEU A 62 1.13 -19.68 -12.45
N SER A 63 -0.02 -19.87 -11.78
CA SER A 63 -0.72 -21.16 -11.79
C SER A 63 -1.32 -21.51 -13.16
N HIS A 64 -1.52 -20.52 -14.03
CA HIS A 64 -2.06 -20.66 -15.37
C HIS A 64 -0.99 -20.67 -16.49
N MET A 65 0.25 -20.32 -16.14
CA MET A 65 1.33 -20.25 -17.14
C MET A 65 1.85 -21.63 -17.51
N THR A 66 2.19 -21.80 -18.79
CA THR A 66 2.78 -23.03 -19.36
C THR A 66 4.14 -22.78 -19.98
N THR A 67 4.82 -21.66 -19.59
CA THR A 67 6.13 -21.30 -20.12
C THR A 67 7.20 -22.31 -19.76
N SER A 68 8.16 -22.48 -20.66
CA SER A 68 9.27 -23.42 -20.51
C SER A 68 10.60 -22.76 -20.16
N THR A 69 10.66 -21.42 -20.20
CA THR A 69 11.90 -20.67 -19.95
C THR A 69 11.72 -19.57 -18.90
N THR A 70 12.76 -19.37 -18.08
CA THR A 70 12.82 -18.32 -17.07
C THR A 70 12.70 -16.92 -17.66
N MET A 71 13.31 -16.67 -18.82
CA MET A 71 13.28 -15.35 -19.47
C MET A 71 11.89 -14.99 -19.96
N GLU A 72 11.17 -15.96 -20.52
CA GLU A 72 9.78 -15.79 -20.95
C GLU A 72 8.87 -15.52 -19.75
N LEU A 73 9.03 -16.29 -18.67
CA LEU A 73 8.31 -16.06 -17.41
C LEU A 73 8.48 -14.63 -16.90
N LEU A 74 9.71 -14.17 -16.77
CA LEU A 74 10.02 -12.81 -16.30
C LEU A 74 9.44 -11.74 -17.22
N SER A 75 9.50 -11.95 -18.54
CA SER A 75 8.93 -11.03 -19.51
C SER A 75 7.41 -10.91 -19.35
N ILE A 76 6.71 -12.03 -19.20
CA ILE A 76 5.26 -12.05 -19.00
C ILE A 76 4.89 -11.38 -17.67
N VAL A 77 5.55 -11.75 -16.57
CA VAL A 77 5.29 -11.16 -15.26
C VAL A 77 5.48 -9.64 -15.28
N ASN A 78 6.57 -9.14 -15.90
CA ASN A 78 6.83 -7.70 -16.00
C ASN A 78 5.75 -6.99 -16.83
N ASN A 79 5.37 -7.55 -17.98
CA ASN A 79 4.30 -6.98 -18.82
C ASN A 79 2.96 -6.90 -18.08
N GLN A 80 2.61 -7.93 -17.31
CA GLN A 80 1.37 -7.95 -16.54
C GLN A 80 1.42 -6.98 -15.34
N ILE A 81 2.57 -6.81 -14.70
CA ILE A 81 2.78 -5.78 -13.66
C ILE A 81 2.59 -4.38 -14.25
N ASP A 82 3.16 -4.09 -15.42
CA ASP A 82 3.02 -2.78 -16.06
C ASP A 82 1.58 -2.51 -16.51
N ARG A 83 0.86 -3.55 -16.96
CA ARG A 83 -0.57 -3.48 -17.23
C ARG A 83 -1.38 -3.17 -15.97
N LEU A 84 -1.10 -3.83 -14.85
CA LEU A 84 -1.75 -3.54 -13.56
C LEU A 84 -1.50 -2.08 -13.15
N LYS A 85 -0.24 -1.61 -13.18
CA LYS A 85 0.13 -0.22 -12.87
C LYS A 85 -0.65 0.80 -13.71
N SER A 86 -0.82 0.52 -15.00
CA SER A 86 -1.54 1.44 -15.90
C SER A 86 -3.05 1.43 -15.72
N SER A 87 -3.62 0.38 -15.13
CA SER A 87 -5.08 0.17 -15.03
C SER A 87 -5.67 0.69 -13.73
N VAL A 88 -4.88 0.85 -12.66
CA VAL A 88 -5.37 1.29 -11.35
C VAL A 88 -5.22 2.81 -11.15
N PRO A 89 -6.09 3.44 -10.34
CA PRO A 89 -5.97 4.87 -10.03
C PRO A 89 -4.70 5.24 -9.27
N ASN A 90 -4.29 4.40 -8.31
CA ASN A 90 -3.04 4.52 -7.56
C ASN A 90 -2.17 3.28 -7.76
N PRO A 91 -1.11 3.35 -8.57
CA PRO A 91 -0.24 2.20 -8.83
C PRO A 91 0.76 1.93 -7.71
N ILE A 92 0.99 2.85 -6.77
CA ILE A 92 2.08 2.74 -5.78
C ILE A 92 1.87 1.54 -4.85
N PRO A 93 0.71 1.34 -4.20
CA PRO A 93 0.50 0.19 -3.33
C PRO A 93 0.61 -1.17 -4.03
N PRO A 94 -0.08 -1.44 -5.16
CA PRO A 94 0.08 -2.72 -5.85
C PRO A 94 1.49 -2.92 -6.39
N THR A 95 2.22 -1.85 -6.76
CA THR A 95 3.62 -1.94 -7.16
C THR A 95 4.50 -2.45 -6.03
N ALA A 96 4.27 -2.02 -4.78
CA ALA A 96 5.03 -2.54 -3.64
C ALA A 96 4.90 -4.07 -3.53
N GLY A 97 3.68 -4.60 -3.66
CA GLY A 97 3.44 -6.05 -3.68
C GLY A 97 4.08 -6.75 -4.87
N ALA A 98 3.93 -6.19 -6.06
CA ALA A 98 4.50 -6.74 -7.29
C ALA A 98 6.04 -6.80 -7.26
N GLU A 99 6.69 -5.78 -6.69
CA GLU A 99 8.16 -5.77 -6.52
C GLU A 99 8.62 -6.82 -5.50
N LEU A 100 7.90 -6.98 -4.37
CA LEU A 100 8.17 -8.05 -3.41
C LEU A 100 8.03 -9.44 -4.06
N PHE A 101 6.98 -9.65 -4.85
CA PHE A 101 6.77 -10.89 -5.60
C PHE A 101 7.89 -11.14 -6.59
N ARG A 102 8.20 -10.15 -7.46
CA ARG A 102 9.26 -10.24 -8.47
C ARG A 102 10.61 -10.60 -7.85
N ARG A 103 10.90 -10.05 -6.70
CA ARG A 103 12.11 -10.34 -5.98
C ARG A 103 12.14 -11.77 -5.45
N THR A 104 11.06 -12.24 -4.80
CA THR A 104 10.96 -13.62 -4.35
C THR A 104 11.16 -14.58 -5.53
N LEU A 105 10.55 -14.26 -6.67
CA LEU A 105 10.72 -15.00 -7.92
C LEU A 105 12.20 -15.04 -8.36
N LEU A 106 12.87 -13.88 -8.43
CA LEU A 106 14.28 -13.79 -8.83
C LEU A 106 15.21 -14.50 -7.86
N LYS A 107 14.94 -14.44 -6.54
CA LYS A 107 15.74 -15.15 -5.53
C LYS A 107 15.62 -16.65 -5.70
N THR A 108 14.42 -17.16 -5.90
CA THR A 108 14.18 -18.59 -6.17
C THR A 108 14.91 -19.05 -7.42
N LEU A 109 14.87 -18.24 -8.50
CA LEU A 109 15.58 -18.55 -9.75
C LEU A 109 17.11 -18.52 -9.62
N ARG A 110 17.67 -17.63 -8.78
CA ARG A 110 19.15 -17.55 -8.54
C ARG A 110 19.67 -18.70 -7.70
N GLN A 111 18.95 -19.14 -6.70
CA GLN A 111 19.36 -20.29 -5.87
C GLN A 111 19.59 -21.55 -6.71
N GLU A 112 18.87 -21.72 -7.82
CA GLU A 112 19.08 -22.84 -8.75
C GLU A 112 20.37 -22.72 -9.59
N THR A 113 20.85 -21.49 -9.84
CA THR A 113 22.08 -21.27 -10.65
C THR A 113 23.36 -21.37 -9.84
N ASP A 114 23.31 -21.09 -8.53
CA ASP A 114 24.49 -21.07 -7.65
C ASP A 114 24.86 -22.50 -7.15
N ASP A 115 23.89 -23.40 -7.04
CA ASP A 115 24.16 -24.82 -6.72
C ASP A 115 24.85 -25.57 -7.89
N GLY A 116 24.99 -24.94 -9.08
CA GLY A 116 25.63 -25.49 -10.25
C GLY A 116 27.11 -25.12 -10.47
N PHE A 117 27.68 -24.18 -9.68
CA PHE A 117 29.05 -23.68 -9.86
C PHE A 117 29.86 -23.79 -8.55
N GLY A 118 29.93 -24.98 -8.00
CA GLY A 118 30.87 -25.33 -6.91
C GLY A 118 32.25 -25.64 -7.47
N GLY A 119 33.21 -24.70 -7.20
CA GLY A 119 34.61 -24.81 -7.60
C GLY A 119 35.25 -26.12 -7.13
N ALA A 120 36.18 -26.61 -7.94
CA ALA A 120 37.00 -27.80 -7.76
C ALA A 120 37.70 -27.86 -6.40
N GLY A 121 37.48 -28.93 -5.63
CA GLY A 121 38.37 -29.36 -4.57
C GLY A 121 37.72 -29.75 -3.23
N GLY A 122 37.03 -30.89 -3.17
CA GLY A 122 36.68 -31.54 -1.90
C GLY A 122 35.92 -32.84 -2.10
N PRO A 123 36.13 -33.90 -1.26
CA PRO A 123 35.67 -35.25 -1.53
C PRO A 123 34.13 -35.39 -1.35
N THR A 124 33.54 -35.86 -2.41
CA THR A 124 32.33 -36.70 -2.48
C THR A 124 31.29 -36.60 -1.36
N ARG A 125 30.33 -35.68 -1.55
CA ARG A 125 28.96 -35.92 -1.08
C ARG A 125 28.08 -36.19 -2.31
N LEU A 126 27.60 -37.45 -2.38
CA LEU A 126 26.47 -37.82 -3.25
C LEU A 126 25.25 -37.01 -2.79
N ALA A 127 25.11 -35.80 -3.31
CA ALA A 127 23.85 -35.12 -3.32
C ALA A 127 23.37 -35.12 -4.75
N SER A 128 22.36 -35.92 -5.04
CA SER A 128 21.60 -35.86 -6.27
C SER A 128 21.02 -34.42 -6.37
N SER A 129 21.75 -33.54 -7.04
CA SER A 129 21.19 -32.24 -7.46
C SER A 129 20.16 -32.51 -8.56
N THR A 130 19.00 -32.97 -8.14
CA THR A 130 17.83 -32.97 -9.02
C THR A 130 17.54 -31.50 -9.30
N LYS A 131 17.93 -31.01 -10.49
CA LYS A 131 17.51 -29.69 -10.98
C LYS A 131 16.01 -29.64 -10.78
N MET A 132 15.54 -28.74 -9.94
CA MET A 132 14.12 -28.54 -9.71
C MET A 132 13.50 -28.21 -11.07
N SER A 133 12.50 -28.97 -11.48
CA SER A 133 11.86 -28.69 -12.77
C SER A 133 11.18 -27.31 -12.68
N PHE A 134 11.01 -26.65 -13.82
CA PHE A 134 10.27 -25.39 -13.87
C PHE A 134 8.87 -25.52 -13.22
N GLU A 135 8.25 -26.67 -13.37
CA GLU A 135 6.97 -27.00 -12.74
C GLU A 135 7.08 -27.12 -11.21
N ASP A 136 8.13 -27.75 -10.71
CA ASP A 136 8.37 -27.87 -9.25
C ASP A 136 8.63 -26.48 -8.63
N MET A 137 9.40 -25.62 -9.32
CA MET A 137 9.62 -24.21 -8.93
C MET A 137 8.30 -23.43 -8.92
N ARG A 138 7.48 -23.57 -9.93
CA ARG A 138 6.17 -22.93 -10.00
C ARG A 138 5.30 -23.36 -8.82
N GLN A 139 5.23 -24.66 -8.53
CA GLN A 139 4.49 -25.21 -7.40
C GLN A 139 5.04 -24.73 -6.06
N TYR A 140 6.35 -24.62 -5.93
CA TYR A 140 7.02 -24.07 -4.76
C TYR A 140 6.62 -22.61 -4.52
N LEU A 141 6.68 -21.78 -5.56
CA LEU A 141 6.24 -20.38 -5.51
C LEU A 141 4.77 -20.26 -5.14
N VAL A 142 3.89 -21.01 -5.80
CA VAL A 142 2.44 -21.02 -5.50
C VAL A 142 2.17 -21.45 -4.06
N ARG A 143 2.86 -22.45 -3.56
CA ARG A 143 2.67 -22.94 -2.17
C ARG A 143 3.19 -21.94 -1.14
N ASN A 144 4.38 -21.39 -1.34
CA ASN A 144 4.98 -20.44 -0.40
C ASN A 144 4.28 -19.09 -0.39
N SER A 145 3.75 -18.67 -1.51
CA SER A 145 3.10 -17.38 -1.66
C SER A 145 1.71 -17.32 -1.03
N ARG A 146 1.00 -18.45 -0.89
CA ARG A 146 -0.27 -18.51 -0.13
C ARG A 146 -0.10 -18.08 1.34
N GLY A 147 1.14 -18.06 1.84
CA GLY A 147 1.47 -17.54 3.17
C GLY A 147 1.37 -16.00 3.29
N PHE A 148 1.41 -15.23 2.19
CA PHE A 148 1.44 -13.76 2.27
C PHE A 148 0.17 -13.16 2.89
N ALA A 149 -1.02 -13.63 2.52
CA ALA A 149 -2.27 -13.14 3.11
C ALA A 149 -2.36 -13.48 4.60
N VAL A 150 -1.94 -14.70 4.96
CA VAL A 150 -1.88 -15.12 6.36
C VAL A 150 -0.90 -14.27 7.16
N GLN A 151 0.30 -14.02 6.61
CA GLN A 151 1.30 -13.16 7.23
C GLN A 151 0.81 -11.71 7.36
N ALA A 152 0.12 -11.17 6.35
CA ALA A 152 -0.44 -9.83 6.38
C ALA A 152 -1.52 -9.68 7.48
N LYS A 153 -2.37 -10.72 7.66
CA LYS A 153 -3.36 -10.75 8.74
C LYS A 153 -2.67 -10.87 10.12
N ALA A 154 -1.62 -11.68 10.23
CA ALA A 154 -0.81 -11.82 11.46
C ALA A 154 -0.05 -10.51 11.78
N ALA A 155 0.49 -9.83 10.77
CA ALA A 155 1.17 -8.55 10.93
C ALA A 155 0.31 -7.52 11.64
N ARG A 156 -0.98 -7.41 11.30
CA ARG A 156 -1.88 -6.46 11.96
C ARG A 156 -2.11 -6.77 13.45
N ALA A 157 -2.07 -8.03 13.85
CA ALA A 157 -2.16 -8.39 15.27
C ALA A 157 -0.87 -7.97 16.01
N ALA A 158 0.30 -8.21 15.43
CA ALA A 158 1.57 -7.78 15.99
C ALA A 158 1.67 -6.24 16.07
N ILE A 159 1.24 -5.53 15.03
CA ILE A 159 1.14 -4.05 15.03
C ILE A 159 0.25 -3.56 16.17
N ALA A 160 -0.89 -4.21 16.41
CA ALA A 160 -1.79 -3.85 17.49
C ALA A 160 -1.12 -3.99 18.87
N ASP A 161 -0.34 -5.06 19.08
CA ASP A 161 0.40 -5.26 20.32
C ASP A 161 1.52 -4.22 20.52
N VAL A 162 2.26 -3.88 19.47
CA VAL A 162 3.28 -2.82 19.51
C VAL A 162 2.63 -1.47 19.74
N GLY A 163 1.59 -1.14 18.98
CA GLY A 163 0.98 0.19 18.98
C GLY A 163 0.13 0.50 20.21
N ALA A 164 -0.50 -0.50 20.83
CA ALA A 164 -1.30 -0.30 22.04
C ALA A 164 -0.53 0.32 23.20
N ARG A 165 0.81 0.25 23.19
CA ARG A 165 1.68 0.87 24.21
C ARG A 165 1.71 2.39 24.11
N TYR A 166 1.42 2.94 22.94
CA TYR A 166 1.38 4.39 22.69
C TYR A 166 0.06 5.03 23.13
N VAL A 167 -0.97 4.23 23.45
CA VAL A 167 -2.22 4.73 24.03
C VAL A 167 -2.13 4.67 25.55
N THR A 168 -1.89 5.85 26.16
CA THR A 168 -1.67 5.97 27.59
C THR A 168 -2.95 6.35 28.34
N GLN A 169 -2.93 6.24 29.66
CA GLN A 169 -4.04 6.63 30.54
C GLN A 169 -4.45 8.09 30.34
N GLY A 170 -5.74 8.34 30.23
CA GLY A 170 -6.30 9.69 30.09
C GLY A 170 -6.00 10.35 28.74
N SER A 171 -5.27 9.67 27.83
CA SER A 171 -4.91 10.27 26.55
C SER A 171 -6.11 10.43 25.61
N THR A 172 -6.06 11.48 24.80
CA THR A 172 -6.98 11.69 23.68
C THR A 172 -6.23 11.42 22.37
N VAL A 173 -6.71 10.43 21.63
CA VAL A 173 -6.17 10.04 20.32
C VAL A 173 -7.05 10.61 19.22
N LEU A 174 -6.45 11.13 18.15
CA LEU A 174 -7.16 11.52 16.94
C LEU A 174 -6.80 10.58 15.80
N THR A 175 -7.79 10.17 15.03
CA THR A 175 -7.61 9.31 13.83
C THR A 175 -8.61 9.68 12.74
N THR A 176 -8.34 9.18 11.53
CA THR A 176 -9.21 9.34 10.35
C THR A 176 -9.15 8.12 9.45
N GLY A 177 -10.17 7.96 8.60
CA GLY A 177 -10.25 6.93 7.57
C GLY A 177 -10.49 5.52 8.11
N GLY A 178 -10.66 4.56 7.22
CA GLY A 178 -11.00 3.17 7.53
C GLY A 178 -9.79 2.25 7.77
N SER A 179 -8.69 2.75 8.36
CA SER A 179 -7.49 1.91 8.57
C SER A 179 -7.74 0.75 9.53
N ARG A 180 -7.69 -0.48 8.99
CA ARG A 180 -7.85 -1.72 9.75
C ARG A 180 -6.76 -1.91 10.82
N SER A 181 -5.53 -1.46 10.53
CA SER A 181 -4.40 -1.55 11.46
C SER A 181 -4.57 -0.59 12.63
N VAL A 182 -5.03 0.66 12.38
CA VAL A 182 -5.37 1.62 13.43
C VAL A 182 -6.55 1.11 14.27
N LYS A 183 -7.63 0.63 13.63
CA LYS A 183 -8.77 0.04 14.35
C LYS A 183 -8.34 -1.09 15.29
N LYS A 184 -7.55 -2.05 14.80
CA LYS A 184 -7.04 -3.17 15.62
C LYS A 184 -6.14 -2.69 16.76
N LEU A 185 -5.29 -1.69 16.52
CA LEU A 185 -4.43 -1.07 17.54
C LEU A 185 -5.27 -0.45 18.67
N LEU A 186 -6.27 0.36 18.33
CA LEU A 186 -7.12 1.04 19.32
C LEU A 186 -7.97 0.04 20.11
N LEU A 187 -8.54 -0.98 19.46
CA LEU A 187 -9.25 -2.07 20.14
C LEU A 187 -8.34 -2.87 21.08
N ARG A 188 -7.09 -3.11 20.66
CA ARG A 188 -6.10 -3.78 21.53
C ARG A 188 -5.73 -2.91 22.72
N ALA A 189 -5.59 -1.60 22.52
CA ALA A 189 -5.39 -0.64 23.61
C ALA A 189 -6.57 -0.65 24.57
N ALA A 190 -7.81 -0.63 24.08
CA ALA A 190 -9.02 -0.70 24.90
C ALA A 190 -9.04 -1.97 25.76
N ALA A 191 -8.81 -3.14 25.17
CA ALA A 191 -8.76 -4.40 25.90
C ALA A 191 -7.65 -4.43 26.97
N ARG A 192 -6.46 -3.89 26.64
CA ARG A 192 -5.34 -3.79 27.57
C ARG A 192 -5.66 -2.87 28.74
N ARG A 193 -6.24 -1.69 28.46
CA ARG A 193 -6.59 -0.69 29.49
C ARG A 193 -7.72 -1.22 30.38
N ALA A 194 -8.75 -1.83 29.78
CA ALA A 194 -9.85 -2.46 30.54
C ALA A 194 -9.33 -3.56 31.48
N LYS A 195 -8.35 -4.36 31.06
CA LYS A 195 -7.72 -5.37 31.94
C LYS A 195 -6.97 -4.76 33.13
N LEU A 196 -6.39 -3.55 32.95
CA LEU A 196 -5.60 -2.88 34.00
C LEU A 196 -6.47 -2.04 34.94
N HIS A 197 -7.51 -1.40 34.42
CA HIS A 197 -8.29 -0.39 35.14
C HIS A 197 -9.80 -0.69 35.21
N GLY A 198 -10.25 -1.81 34.67
CA GLY A 198 -11.66 -2.18 34.65
C GLY A 198 -12.45 -1.59 33.46
N HIS A 199 -11.93 -0.56 32.81
CA HIS A 199 -12.52 0.09 31.65
C HIS A 199 -11.43 0.72 30.75
N PRO A 200 -11.72 1.00 29.47
CA PRO A 200 -10.83 1.80 28.63
C PRO A 200 -10.80 3.24 29.19
N ASP A 201 -9.61 3.72 29.51
CA ASP A 201 -9.38 5.02 30.15
C ASP A 201 -8.68 6.01 29.22
N PHE A 202 -9.09 6.02 27.97
CA PHE A 202 -8.66 6.95 26.91
C PHE A 202 -9.83 7.32 26.02
N ARG A 203 -9.69 8.37 25.23
CA ARG A 203 -10.72 8.87 24.31
C ARG A 203 -10.22 8.91 22.88
N VAL A 204 -11.15 8.81 21.93
CA VAL A 204 -10.85 8.89 20.50
C VAL A 204 -11.68 10.00 19.87
N ILE A 205 -11.02 10.87 19.11
CA ILE A 205 -11.66 11.79 18.18
C ILE A 205 -11.49 11.18 16.79
N TYR A 206 -12.60 10.82 16.16
CA TYR A 206 -12.62 10.19 14.85
C TYR A 206 -13.07 11.20 13.79
N VAL A 207 -12.17 11.54 12.87
CA VAL A 207 -12.48 12.42 11.74
C VAL A 207 -13.16 11.58 10.66
N MET A 208 -14.42 11.89 10.37
CA MET A 208 -15.20 11.20 9.35
C MET A 208 -14.82 11.75 7.98
N ASP A 209 -14.35 10.86 7.10
CA ASP A 209 -13.88 11.20 5.74
C ASP A 209 -14.97 10.96 4.67
N GLY A 210 -16.20 10.70 5.08
CA GLY A 210 -17.31 10.35 4.19
C GLY A 210 -17.23 8.93 3.60
N SER A 211 -16.20 8.15 3.95
CA SER A 211 -16.11 6.76 3.53
C SER A 211 -16.91 5.84 4.43
N TYR A 212 -17.52 4.81 3.85
CA TYR A 212 -18.22 3.76 4.60
C TYR A 212 -17.31 2.97 5.55
N ASP A 213 -16.01 3.00 5.35
CA ASP A 213 -15.04 2.25 6.16
C ASP A 213 -14.84 2.83 7.57
N SER A 214 -15.15 4.11 7.78
CA SER A 214 -14.96 4.81 9.06
C SER A 214 -16.01 4.44 10.10
N GLU A 215 -17.25 4.26 9.70
CA GLU A 215 -18.37 3.93 10.60
C GLU A 215 -18.20 2.60 11.35
N PRO A 216 -17.81 1.48 10.71
CA PRO A 216 -17.55 0.22 11.40
C PRO A 216 -16.41 0.30 12.43
N ALA A 217 -15.47 1.22 12.25
CA ALA A 217 -14.38 1.42 13.21
C ALA A 217 -14.89 2.18 14.44
N VAL A 218 -15.69 3.22 14.25
CA VAL A 218 -16.34 3.99 15.34
C VAL A 218 -17.25 3.09 16.17
N THR A 219 -18.10 2.32 15.51
CA THR A 219 -19.05 1.38 16.18
C THR A 219 -18.28 0.38 17.04
N ALA A 220 -17.27 -0.29 16.47
CA ALA A 220 -16.48 -1.28 17.21
C ALA A 220 -15.74 -0.69 18.42
N LEU A 221 -15.26 0.56 18.33
CA LEU A 221 -14.60 1.23 19.45
C LEU A 221 -15.59 1.56 20.57
N ARG A 222 -16.79 2.05 20.23
CA ARG A 222 -17.86 2.34 21.21
C ARG A 222 -18.34 1.06 21.90
N GLU A 223 -18.53 -0.01 21.14
CA GLU A 223 -18.89 -1.33 21.69
C GLU A 223 -17.80 -1.88 22.64
N ALA A 224 -16.52 -1.55 22.37
CA ALA A 224 -15.42 -1.86 23.28
C ALA A 224 -15.33 -0.94 24.51
N GLY A 225 -16.29 -0.03 24.70
CA GLY A 225 -16.37 0.88 25.83
C GLY A 225 -15.48 2.13 25.73
N VAL A 226 -14.91 2.43 24.54
CA VAL A 226 -14.11 3.63 24.32
C VAL A 226 -15.01 4.84 24.07
N GLU A 227 -14.74 5.97 24.73
CA GLU A 227 -15.41 7.24 24.43
C GLU A 227 -14.96 7.76 23.06
N VAL A 228 -15.86 7.81 22.08
CA VAL A 228 -15.57 8.24 20.71
C VAL A 228 -16.43 9.44 20.33
N ALA A 229 -15.79 10.57 20.02
CA ALA A 229 -16.39 11.71 19.36
C ALA A 229 -16.11 11.65 17.84
N THR A 230 -17.15 11.90 17.04
CA THR A 230 -17.03 11.99 15.58
C THR A 230 -17.08 13.45 15.15
N ILE A 231 -16.21 13.84 14.22
CA ILE A 231 -16.12 15.20 13.68
C ILE A 231 -15.92 15.16 12.17
N GLU A 232 -16.23 16.26 11.50
CA GLU A 232 -15.90 16.50 10.09
C GLU A 232 -14.50 17.06 9.91
N PHE A 233 -13.93 16.95 8.71
CA PHE A 233 -12.61 17.48 8.38
C PHE A 233 -12.43 18.96 8.72
N ALA A 234 -13.44 19.79 8.48
CA ALA A 234 -13.41 21.23 8.76
C ALA A 234 -13.18 21.53 10.25
N ALA A 235 -13.59 20.63 11.15
CA ALA A 235 -13.48 20.79 12.58
C ALA A 235 -12.14 20.33 13.17
N MET A 236 -11.23 19.74 12.39
CA MET A 236 -9.99 19.10 12.89
C MET A 236 -9.15 20.04 13.75
N ALA A 237 -8.82 21.23 13.26
CA ALA A 237 -7.95 22.17 13.99
C ALA A 237 -8.56 22.60 15.32
N HIS A 238 -9.88 22.87 15.32
CA HIS A 238 -10.62 23.22 16.54
C HIS A 238 -10.65 22.06 17.53
N ALA A 239 -10.99 20.87 17.08
CA ALA A 239 -11.07 19.67 17.90
C ALA A 239 -9.70 19.27 18.50
N MET A 240 -8.63 19.37 17.71
CA MET A 240 -7.27 19.11 18.20
C MET A 240 -6.87 20.04 19.36
N LYS A 241 -7.29 21.31 19.29
CA LYS A 241 -7.02 22.28 20.35
C LYS A 241 -7.92 22.05 21.57
N LEU A 242 -9.24 21.96 21.35
CA LEU A 242 -10.25 21.83 22.39
C LEU A 242 -10.18 20.47 23.09
N GLY A 243 -10.05 19.38 22.28
CA GLY A 243 -10.03 18.00 22.75
C GLY A 243 -8.72 17.59 23.41
N ARG A 244 -7.74 18.49 23.51
CA ARG A 244 -6.41 18.22 24.07
C ARG A 244 -5.81 16.93 23.51
N VAL A 245 -5.84 16.81 22.17
CA VAL A 245 -5.27 15.65 21.49
C VAL A 245 -3.79 15.49 21.87
N ASP A 246 -3.42 14.28 22.27
CA ASP A 246 -2.03 13.94 22.61
C ASP A 246 -1.31 13.36 21.39
N ARG A 247 -1.97 12.45 20.67
CA ARG A 247 -1.39 11.70 19.55
C ARG A 247 -2.37 11.55 18.40
N VAL A 248 -1.80 11.48 17.21
CA VAL A 248 -2.53 11.20 15.98
C VAL A 248 -2.06 9.84 15.45
N PHE A 249 -3.00 8.94 15.16
CA PHE A 249 -2.72 7.68 14.45
C PHE A 249 -3.43 7.68 13.12
N VAL A 250 -2.70 7.38 12.05
CA VAL A 250 -3.24 7.23 10.70
C VAL A 250 -2.77 5.93 10.08
N GLY A 251 -3.52 5.40 9.12
CA GLY A 251 -3.07 4.32 8.27
C GLY A 251 -2.22 4.82 7.11
N ALA A 252 -1.65 3.88 6.36
CA ALA A 252 -1.00 4.16 5.08
C ALA A 252 -1.48 3.17 4.02
N GLU A 253 -1.52 3.65 2.78
CA GLU A 253 -1.64 2.80 1.59
C GLU A 253 -0.25 2.35 1.12
N ALA A 254 0.73 3.26 1.18
CA ALA A 254 2.14 2.94 0.98
C ALA A 254 3.04 3.86 1.81
N VAL A 255 4.22 3.34 2.18
CA VAL A 255 5.34 4.11 2.73
C VAL A 255 6.41 4.20 1.67
N CYS A 256 6.79 5.43 1.32
CA CYS A 256 7.74 5.72 0.25
C CYS A 256 9.19 5.69 0.74
N GLN A 257 10.13 5.58 -0.20
CA GLN A 257 11.55 5.31 0.04
C GLN A 257 12.22 6.24 1.06
N ARG A 258 11.82 7.53 1.12
CA ARG A 258 12.37 8.50 2.08
C ARG A 258 11.56 8.62 3.38
N GLY A 259 10.60 7.72 3.60
CA GLY A 259 9.74 7.77 4.78
C GLY A 259 8.54 8.72 4.66
N GLY A 260 8.23 9.20 3.47
CA GLY A 260 6.95 9.85 3.22
C GLY A 260 5.84 8.83 3.05
N VAL A 261 4.59 9.27 3.14
CA VAL A 261 3.42 8.39 3.21
C VAL A 261 2.39 8.75 2.16
N MET A 262 1.94 7.75 1.43
CA MET A 262 0.74 7.82 0.61
C MET A 262 -0.45 7.32 1.43
N SER A 263 -1.47 8.15 1.53
CA SER A 263 -2.70 7.85 2.28
C SER A 263 -3.92 8.46 1.60
N ARG A 264 -5.09 8.26 2.16
CA ARG A 264 -6.30 8.96 1.72
C ARG A 264 -6.15 10.47 1.90
N MET A 265 -6.79 11.22 1.01
CA MET A 265 -6.87 12.68 1.03
C MET A 265 -7.27 13.21 2.42
N GLY A 266 -6.57 14.25 2.86
CA GLY A 266 -6.72 14.86 4.19
C GLY A 266 -5.70 14.40 5.23
N THR A 267 -4.97 13.31 4.98
CA THR A 267 -3.89 12.85 5.87
C THR A 267 -2.76 13.87 5.95
N TYR A 268 -2.38 14.46 4.83
CA TYR A 268 -1.39 15.54 4.78
C TYR A 268 -1.84 16.77 5.57
N GLN A 269 -3.11 17.19 5.42
CA GLN A 269 -3.67 18.30 6.20
C GLN A 269 -3.60 18.02 7.71
N LEU A 270 -3.96 16.80 8.13
CA LEU A 270 -3.90 16.38 9.52
C LEU A 270 -2.45 16.37 10.06
N ALA A 271 -1.50 15.92 9.25
CA ALA A 271 -0.08 15.93 9.61
C ALA A 271 0.48 17.35 9.79
N LEU A 272 0.09 18.29 8.92
CA LEU A 272 0.44 19.71 9.05
C LEU A 272 -0.12 20.32 10.36
N LEU A 273 -1.38 20.01 10.68
CA LEU A 273 -1.99 20.46 11.93
C LEU A 273 -1.30 19.85 13.15
N ALA A 274 -1.00 18.55 13.11
CA ALA A 274 -0.27 17.88 14.19
C ALA A 274 1.10 18.52 14.41
N LYS A 275 1.85 18.79 13.35
CA LYS A 275 3.16 19.45 13.42
C LYS A 275 3.06 20.85 14.02
N HIS A 276 2.11 21.67 13.55
CA HIS A 276 1.89 23.02 14.05
C HIS A 276 1.50 23.03 15.52
N LEU A 277 0.65 22.10 15.95
CA LEU A 277 0.20 21.95 17.33
C LEU A 277 1.16 21.12 18.21
N LYS A 278 2.32 20.75 17.69
CA LYS A 278 3.36 19.95 18.37
C LYS A 278 2.80 18.63 18.92
N LYS A 279 1.99 17.94 18.12
CA LYS A 279 1.44 16.62 18.42
C LYS A 279 2.21 15.53 17.68
N GLU A 280 2.38 14.38 18.34
CA GLU A 280 3.01 13.21 17.73
C GLU A 280 2.09 12.64 16.66
N PHE A 281 2.64 12.39 15.46
CA PHE A 281 1.94 11.85 14.30
C PHE A 281 2.53 10.49 13.94
N TYR A 282 1.80 9.44 14.27
CA TYR A 282 2.20 8.05 14.03
C TYR A 282 1.46 7.45 12.84
N VAL A 283 2.21 6.76 11.98
CA VAL A 283 1.68 6.00 10.86
C VAL A 283 1.68 4.52 11.21
N VAL A 284 0.51 3.90 11.21
CA VAL A 284 0.29 2.50 11.61
C VAL A 284 0.15 1.67 10.33
N THR A 285 1.16 0.86 10.02
CA THR A 285 1.23 0.21 8.71
C THR A 285 2.04 -1.07 8.73
N GLU A 286 1.69 -1.99 7.86
CA GLU A 286 2.39 -3.25 7.62
C GLU A 286 3.63 -3.02 6.74
N THR A 287 4.70 -3.81 6.95
CA THR A 287 5.96 -3.66 6.21
C THR A 287 5.85 -3.99 4.72
N HIS A 288 4.90 -4.80 4.31
CA HIS A 288 4.65 -5.09 2.89
C HIS A 288 4.07 -3.90 2.08
N LYS A 289 3.73 -2.79 2.76
CA LYS A 289 3.32 -1.53 2.13
C LYS A 289 4.49 -0.58 1.87
N PHE A 290 5.71 -0.95 2.24
CA PHE A 290 6.89 -0.15 1.96
C PHE A 290 7.28 -0.31 0.48
N ALA A 291 7.39 0.81 -0.24
CA ALA A 291 7.60 0.87 -1.68
C ALA A 291 8.86 1.66 -2.05
N MET A 292 9.52 1.26 -3.12
CA MET A 292 10.66 2.00 -3.70
C MET A 292 10.23 3.23 -4.51
N ALA A 293 9.03 3.76 -4.26
CA ALA A 293 8.56 5.02 -4.85
C ALA A 293 9.19 6.22 -4.14
N LEU A 294 9.51 7.26 -4.91
CA LEU A 294 10.20 8.46 -4.41
C LEU A 294 9.47 9.75 -4.79
N PRO A 295 8.24 10.00 -4.31
CA PRO A 295 7.67 11.34 -4.37
C PRO A 295 8.41 12.29 -3.43
N LEU A 296 8.57 13.53 -3.83
CA LEU A 296 9.10 14.61 -3.00
C LEU A 296 7.95 15.46 -2.43
N ASP A 297 6.90 15.63 -3.21
CA ASP A 297 5.69 16.36 -2.84
C ASP A 297 4.44 15.90 -3.62
N GLN A 298 3.33 16.63 -3.48
CA GLN A 298 2.06 16.35 -4.17
C GLN A 298 2.17 16.44 -5.71
N ILE A 299 3.09 17.26 -6.21
CA ILE A 299 3.25 17.51 -7.65
C ILE A 299 3.80 16.29 -8.37
N ASP A 300 4.54 15.45 -7.67
CA ASP A 300 5.13 14.23 -8.23
C ASP A 300 4.14 13.08 -8.41
N LEU A 301 2.98 13.12 -7.75
CA LEU A 301 2.03 12.02 -7.78
C LEU A 301 1.56 11.63 -9.19
N PRO A 302 1.25 12.57 -10.11
CA PRO A 302 0.92 12.22 -11.50
C PRO A 302 2.08 11.54 -12.24
N ARG A 303 3.34 11.93 -11.96
CA ARG A 303 4.54 11.30 -12.56
C ARG A 303 4.72 9.85 -12.10
N LEU A 304 4.24 9.53 -10.91
CA LEU A 304 4.23 8.18 -10.36
C LEU A 304 2.99 7.38 -10.79
N GLY A 305 2.18 7.95 -11.68
CA GLY A 305 1.02 7.29 -12.27
C GLY A 305 -0.27 7.40 -11.44
N VAL A 306 -0.27 8.20 -10.36
CA VAL A 306 -1.50 8.45 -9.58
C VAL A 306 -2.46 9.27 -10.42
N LYS A 307 -3.63 8.72 -10.70
CA LYS A 307 -4.67 9.31 -11.54
C LYS A 307 -5.75 9.92 -10.65
N GLN A 308 -5.67 11.22 -10.46
CA GLN A 308 -6.69 11.97 -9.71
C GLN A 308 -6.81 13.38 -10.25
N LYS A 309 -8.02 13.93 -10.29
CA LYS A 309 -8.29 15.29 -10.70
C LYS A 309 -8.94 16.04 -9.53
N ILE A 310 -8.14 16.79 -8.79
CA ILE A 310 -8.60 17.53 -7.60
C ILE A 310 -8.94 18.97 -7.97
N LEU A 311 -8.14 19.58 -8.84
CA LEU A 311 -8.34 20.96 -9.28
C LEU A 311 -8.90 20.98 -10.70
N ASP A 312 -10.07 21.59 -10.87
CA ASP A 312 -10.72 21.77 -12.15
C ASP A 312 -11.16 23.25 -12.29
N PHE A 313 -10.23 24.06 -12.84
CA PHE A 313 -10.49 25.50 -13.03
C PHE A 313 -11.45 25.72 -14.21
N LYS A 314 -12.68 26.09 -13.91
CA LYS A 314 -13.73 26.40 -14.90
C LYS A 314 -14.02 27.89 -14.95
N LYS A 315 -14.38 28.40 -16.14
CA LYS A 315 -14.88 29.77 -16.36
C LYS A 315 -16.38 29.68 -16.64
N GLY A 316 -17.10 30.75 -16.31
CA GLY A 316 -18.52 30.85 -16.59
C GLY A 316 -19.41 30.76 -15.36
N LYS A 317 -20.73 30.66 -15.59
CA LYS A 317 -21.70 30.52 -14.49
C LYS A 317 -21.58 29.15 -13.85
N VAL A 318 -21.84 29.09 -12.54
CA VAL A 318 -21.93 27.81 -11.81
C VAL A 318 -23.12 27.06 -12.40
N ASP A 319 -22.89 25.81 -12.80
CA ASP A 319 -23.97 24.95 -13.26
C ASP A 319 -24.80 24.52 -12.04
N GLU A 320 -26.05 24.99 -11.98
CA GLU A 320 -26.96 24.73 -10.86
C GLU A 320 -27.28 23.24 -10.70
N THR A 321 -27.04 22.44 -11.73
CA THR A 321 -27.18 20.97 -11.68
C THR A 321 -25.96 20.27 -11.09
N SER A 322 -24.81 20.94 -11.00
CA SER A 322 -23.62 20.41 -10.35
C SER A 322 -23.74 20.62 -8.85
N SER A 323 -24.33 19.66 -8.15
CA SER A 323 -24.28 19.69 -6.69
C SER A 323 -22.81 19.55 -6.27
N TYR A 324 -22.25 20.57 -5.63
CA TYR A 324 -20.93 20.53 -4.98
C TYR A 324 -20.76 19.30 -4.06
N PHE A 325 -21.85 18.67 -3.67
CA PHE A 325 -21.94 17.53 -2.79
C PHE A 325 -22.11 16.17 -3.50
N LYS A 326 -22.52 16.16 -4.80
CA LYS A 326 -22.71 14.90 -5.54
C LYS A 326 -21.47 14.41 -6.29
N SER A 327 -20.47 15.25 -6.49
CA SER A 327 -19.19 14.79 -7.05
C SER A 327 -18.27 14.08 -6.05
N ALA A 328 -18.68 14.06 -4.80
CA ALA A 328 -18.04 13.30 -3.74
C ALA A 328 -18.54 11.83 -3.65
N GLU A 329 -19.21 11.30 -4.67
CA GLU A 329 -19.23 9.86 -4.85
C GLU A 329 -17.79 9.41 -5.04
N SER A 330 -17.17 9.21 -3.89
CA SER A 330 -15.94 8.55 -3.52
C SER A 330 -15.04 8.11 -4.69
N GLN A 331 -14.60 9.05 -5.53
CA GLN A 331 -13.36 8.79 -6.24
C GLN A 331 -12.29 8.72 -5.16
N TRP A 332 -11.73 7.52 -5.01
CA TRP A 332 -10.57 7.34 -4.16
C TRP A 332 -9.53 8.40 -4.53
N GLN A 333 -9.13 9.20 -3.56
CA GLN A 333 -8.13 10.26 -3.71
C GLN A 333 -7.06 10.08 -2.66
N ALA A 334 -5.82 10.30 -3.04
CA ALA A 334 -4.67 10.21 -2.16
C ALA A 334 -3.97 11.55 -2.02
N ASP A 335 -3.32 11.72 -0.89
CA ASP A 335 -2.30 12.73 -0.69
C ASP A 335 -0.97 12.11 -0.26
N TYR A 336 0.08 12.90 -0.38
CA TYR A 336 1.41 12.54 0.07
C TYR A 336 1.76 13.34 1.32
N THR A 337 2.09 12.66 2.39
CA THR A 337 2.59 13.26 3.64
C THR A 337 4.12 13.15 3.67
N PRO A 338 4.87 14.27 3.63
CA PRO A 338 6.32 14.26 3.69
C PRO A 338 6.88 13.69 4.99
N PRO A 339 8.08 13.11 4.98
CA PRO A 339 8.67 12.41 6.12
C PRO A 339 8.90 13.30 7.36
N GLU A 340 9.15 14.60 7.18
CA GLU A 340 9.35 15.57 8.28
C GLU A 340 8.09 15.83 9.11
N LEU A 341 6.93 15.42 8.64
CA LEU A 341 5.66 15.50 9.37
C LEU A 341 5.35 14.22 10.14
N VAL A 342 6.07 13.15 9.90
CA VAL A 342 5.86 11.84 10.53
C VAL A 342 6.79 11.67 11.73
N THR A 343 6.22 11.36 12.89
CA THR A 343 7.01 11.06 14.10
C THR A 343 7.65 9.69 13.98
N ALA A 344 6.86 8.67 13.70
CA ALA A 344 7.34 7.31 13.51
C ALA A 344 6.28 6.41 12.84
N PHE A 345 6.74 5.27 12.35
CA PHE A 345 5.93 4.16 11.84
C PHE A 345 5.79 3.09 12.91
N ILE A 346 4.57 2.63 13.15
CA ILE A 346 4.29 1.48 14.00
C ILE A 346 4.05 0.28 13.07
N THR A 347 4.97 -0.68 13.11
CA THR A 347 4.95 -1.86 12.26
C THR A 347 4.99 -3.15 13.07
N GLU A 348 4.75 -4.31 12.45
CA GLU A 348 4.89 -5.63 13.07
C GLU A 348 6.34 -5.94 13.47
N GLN A 349 7.30 -5.22 12.89
CA GLN A 349 8.72 -5.33 13.25
C GLN A 349 9.17 -4.27 14.27
N GLY A 350 8.21 -3.65 14.96
CA GLY A 350 8.47 -2.57 15.91
C GLY A 350 8.33 -1.18 15.28
N THR A 351 8.78 -0.17 16.04
CA THR A 351 8.69 1.23 15.63
C THR A 351 9.90 1.63 14.80
N LYS A 352 9.65 2.32 13.68
CA LYS A 352 10.67 2.81 12.75
C LYS A 352 10.56 4.32 12.57
N THR A 353 11.69 5.02 12.47
CA THR A 353 11.70 6.44 12.12
C THR A 353 11.66 6.64 10.60
N PRO A 354 11.22 7.81 10.09
CA PRO A 354 11.29 8.08 8.65
C PRO A 354 12.71 7.92 8.06
N ALA A 355 13.73 8.32 8.80
CA ALA A 355 15.12 8.19 8.37
C ALA A 355 15.59 6.73 8.20
N SER A 356 15.02 5.79 8.95
CA SER A 356 15.38 4.37 8.86
C SER A 356 14.66 3.61 7.74
N VAL A 357 13.73 4.25 7.02
CA VAL A 357 12.91 3.56 6.01
C VAL A 357 13.75 3.10 4.83
N LEU A 358 14.69 3.92 4.35
CA LEU A 358 15.54 3.54 3.22
C LEU A 358 16.42 2.32 3.56
N GLU A 359 17.06 2.32 4.73
CA GLU A 359 17.88 1.19 5.19
C GLU A 359 17.03 -0.08 5.31
N PHE A 360 15.83 0.05 5.87
CA PHE A 360 14.89 -1.05 5.98
C PHE A 360 14.47 -1.60 4.59
N LEU A 361 14.17 -0.71 3.64
CA LEU A 361 13.88 -1.11 2.26
C LEU A 361 15.08 -1.83 1.63
N LEU A 362 16.28 -1.31 1.79
CA LEU A 362 17.48 -1.97 1.29
C LEU A 362 17.64 -3.37 1.88
N THR A 363 17.39 -3.55 3.18
CA THR A 363 17.41 -4.88 3.81
C THR A 363 16.37 -5.82 3.18
N ILE A 364 15.15 -5.35 2.99
CA ILE A 364 14.11 -6.11 2.31
C ILE A 364 14.49 -6.38 0.85
N TYR A 365 15.07 -5.44 0.14
CA TYR A 365 15.35 -5.53 -1.28
C TYR A 365 16.79 -6.02 -1.60
N ALA A 366 17.74 -6.06 -0.69
CA ALA A 366 19.10 -6.59 -0.88
C ALA A 366 19.29 -8.05 -0.44
N SER A 367 18.47 -8.57 0.47
CA SER A 367 18.47 -9.97 0.89
C SER A 367 17.71 -10.86 -0.06
#